data_0bb03a65a57674e66d6a35017714c962
#
_entry.id   0bb03a65a57674e66d6a35017714c962
#
_cell.length_a   1.000
_cell.length_b   1.000
_cell.length_c   1.000
_cell.angle_alpha   90.00
_cell.angle_beta   90.00
_cell.angle_gamma   90.00
#
_symmetry.space_group_name_H-M   'P 1'
#
loop_
_entity.id
_entity.type
_entity.pdbx_description
1 polymer ?
#
loop_
_entity_poly.entity_id
_entity_poly.type
_entity_poly.pdbx_seq_one_letter_code
_entity_poly.pdbx_strand_id
1 'polypeptide(L)'
;MMTVRLIAHTPEPEKVVAAAAKLCYSDAHITDLLDGLDEEKTARFLTMLSDLGHASPIEHASFTFGIEGVSRTLLAQITRHRIASFSVQSQRYVRLDDFRYVIPPEIEAIPEAKAAFIESMNEDARRYLDLVQKLEDGHTARLMAEGLPEKQARAKSSKQANEDARFVLPNACET
;
A
#
# COMPACT_ATOMS: atom_id res chain seq x y z
N MET A 1 -14.29 2.81 -6.08
CA MET A 1 -13.79 4.21 -6.22
C MET A 1 -12.57 4.36 -5.35
N MET A 2 -11.49 4.95 -5.85
CA MET A 2 -10.27 5.19 -5.07
C MET A 2 -10.54 6.18 -3.94
N THR A 3 -10.05 5.86 -2.75
CA THR A 3 -10.11 6.72 -1.56
C THR A 3 -8.71 6.90 -1.00
N VAL A 4 -8.36 8.14 -0.67
CA VAL A 4 -7.12 8.48 0.03
C VAL A 4 -7.48 9.28 1.27
N ARG A 5 -7.06 8.81 2.44
CA ARG A 5 -7.35 9.44 3.72
C ARG A 5 -6.06 9.67 4.53
N LEU A 6 -5.84 10.89 4.96
CA LEU A 6 -4.78 11.19 5.93
C LEU A 6 -5.18 10.61 7.30
N ILE A 7 -4.36 9.72 7.83
CA ILE A 7 -4.58 9.04 9.12
C ILE A 7 -3.84 9.76 10.25
N ALA A 8 -2.58 10.12 10.00
CA ALA A 8 -1.73 10.81 10.96
C ALA A 8 -0.66 11.62 10.24
N HIS A 9 -0.15 12.64 10.91
CA HIS A 9 0.99 13.41 10.43
C HIS A 9 1.80 13.98 11.61
N THR A 10 3.03 14.41 11.33
CA THR A 10 3.83 15.18 12.27
C THR A 10 3.07 16.46 12.69
N PRO A 11 2.84 16.73 13.99
CA PRO A 11 2.26 18.00 14.42
C PRO A 11 3.12 19.18 13.97
N GLU A 12 2.49 20.27 13.52
CA GLU A 12 3.18 21.49 13.05
C GLU A 12 4.38 21.18 12.12
N PRO A 13 4.20 20.42 11.01
CA PRO A 13 5.30 19.84 10.25
C PRO A 13 6.27 20.89 9.71
N GLU A 14 5.78 22.04 9.30
CA GLU A 14 6.59 23.17 8.82
C GLU A 14 7.51 23.69 9.90
N LYS A 15 6.99 23.89 11.12
CA LYS A 15 7.76 24.35 12.27
C LYS A 15 8.83 23.34 12.69
N VAL A 16 8.51 22.04 12.67
CA VAL A 16 9.46 20.97 12.97
C VAL A 16 10.60 20.96 11.93
N VAL A 17 10.29 21.04 10.64
CA VAL A 17 11.28 21.12 9.57
C VAL A 17 12.18 22.34 9.71
N ALA A 18 11.59 23.52 9.99
CA ALA A 18 12.34 24.75 10.17
C ALA A 18 13.26 24.69 11.40
N ALA A 19 12.78 24.15 12.52
CA ALA A 19 13.58 23.99 13.73
C ALA A 19 14.75 23.00 13.50
N ALA A 20 14.49 21.86 12.88
CA ALA A 20 15.52 20.87 12.54
C ALA A 20 16.61 21.46 11.65
N ALA A 21 16.23 22.21 10.61
CA ALA A 21 17.20 22.87 9.74
C ALA A 21 18.01 23.95 10.45
N LYS A 22 17.38 24.78 11.30
CA LYS A 22 18.06 25.82 12.08
C LYS A 22 19.06 25.26 13.08
N LEU A 23 18.78 24.10 13.68
CA LEU A 23 19.66 23.44 14.64
C LEU A 23 21.07 23.20 14.08
N CYS A 24 21.18 22.95 12.77
CA CYS A 24 22.47 22.71 12.11
C CYS A 24 23.41 23.95 12.11
N TYR A 25 22.87 25.14 12.32
CA TYR A 25 23.58 26.42 12.18
C TYR A 25 23.41 27.33 13.39
N SER A 26 22.90 26.81 14.51
CA SER A 26 22.64 27.59 15.72
C SER A 26 23.21 26.89 16.95
N ASP A 27 23.73 27.67 17.87
CA ASP A 27 24.16 27.24 19.22
C ASP A 27 23.01 27.36 20.26
N ALA A 28 21.84 27.83 19.85
CA ALA A 28 20.67 27.94 20.70
C ALA A 28 20.08 26.57 21.08
N HIS A 29 19.46 26.50 22.25
CA HIS A 29 18.73 25.31 22.65
C HIS A 29 17.52 25.05 21.74
N ILE A 30 17.16 23.78 21.56
CA ILE A 30 16.05 23.41 20.69
C ILE A 30 14.71 24.01 21.09
N THR A 31 14.47 24.19 22.40
CA THR A 31 13.29 24.85 22.92
C THR A 31 13.22 26.31 22.47
N ASP A 32 14.33 27.03 22.53
CA ASP A 32 14.41 28.44 22.12
C ASP A 32 14.22 28.61 20.61
N LEU A 33 14.72 27.62 19.83
CA LEU A 33 14.51 27.57 18.38
C LEU A 33 13.04 27.38 18.05
N LEU A 34 12.35 26.47 18.74
CA LEU A 34 10.92 26.19 18.54
C LEU A 34 10.06 27.39 18.95
N ASP A 35 10.34 27.99 20.12
CA ASP A 35 9.58 29.13 20.64
C ASP A 35 9.81 30.41 19.82
N GLY A 36 10.98 30.53 19.22
CA GLY A 36 11.35 31.68 18.37
C GLY A 36 10.76 31.61 16.94
N LEU A 37 10.10 30.48 16.54
CA LEU A 37 9.49 30.28 15.23
C LEU A 37 7.99 30.59 15.30
N ASP A 38 7.61 31.76 14.79
CA ASP A 38 6.24 32.08 14.42
C ASP A 38 5.95 31.65 12.97
N GLU A 39 4.71 31.77 12.54
CA GLU A 39 4.25 31.34 11.22
C GLU A 39 5.00 32.06 10.09
N GLU A 40 5.18 33.38 10.19
CA GLU A 40 5.85 34.20 9.18
C GLU A 40 7.34 33.85 9.04
N LYS A 41 8.05 33.71 10.16
CA LYS A 41 9.46 33.32 10.17
C LYS A 41 9.66 31.91 9.64
N THR A 42 8.75 30.97 9.99
CA THR A 42 8.76 29.61 9.50
C THR A 42 8.62 29.59 7.99
N ALA A 43 7.59 30.23 7.44
CA ALA A 43 7.35 30.29 5.99
C ALA A 43 8.53 30.89 5.21
N ARG A 44 9.09 32.01 5.67
CA ARG A 44 10.27 32.62 5.04
C ARG A 44 11.48 31.71 5.06
N PHE A 45 11.72 31.03 6.17
CA PHE A 45 12.87 30.15 6.30
C PHE A 45 12.73 28.89 5.40
N LEU A 46 11.54 28.33 5.32
CA LEU A 46 11.26 27.19 4.43
C LEU A 46 11.40 27.56 2.95
N THR A 47 10.93 28.75 2.56
CA THR A 47 11.14 29.27 1.20
C THR A 47 12.63 29.34 0.87
N MET A 48 13.44 29.93 1.76
CA MET A 48 14.89 30.00 1.57
C MET A 48 15.53 28.60 1.45
N LEU A 49 15.13 27.62 2.28
CA LEU A 49 15.64 26.26 2.20
C LEU A 49 15.28 25.59 0.86
N SER A 50 14.07 25.83 0.37
CA SER A 50 13.61 25.35 -0.92
C SER A 50 14.43 25.94 -2.07
N ASP A 51 14.65 27.26 -2.05
CA ASP A 51 15.44 27.97 -3.09
C ASP A 51 16.90 27.50 -3.12
N LEU A 52 17.45 27.10 -1.97
CA LEU A 52 18.80 26.53 -1.86
C LEU A 52 18.85 25.04 -2.22
N GLY A 53 17.72 24.38 -2.46
CA GLY A 53 17.65 22.94 -2.75
C GLY A 53 17.95 22.03 -1.55
N HIS A 54 17.81 22.53 -0.34
CA HIS A 54 18.04 21.76 0.89
C HIS A 54 16.83 20.90 1.23
N ALA A 55 16.79 19.66 0.68
CA ALA A 55 15.67 18.74 0.84
C ALA A 55 15.70 17.91 2.14
N SER A 56 16.87 17.64 2.72
CA SER A 56 17.00 16.74 3.87
C SER A 56 16.19 17.15 5.13
N PRO A 57 16.01 18.43 5.47
CA PRO A 57 15.18 18.78 6.61
C PRO A 57 13.70 18.41 6.46
N ILE A 58 13.20 18.29 5.22
CA ILE A 58 11.82 17.92 4.94
C ILE A 58 11.51 16.49 5.45
N GLU A 59 12.51 15.62 5.56
CA GLU A 59 12.37 14.25 6.06
C GLU A 59 11.96 14.17 7.55
N HIS A 60 12.04 15.27 8.30
CA HIS A 60 11.50 15.35 9.67
C HIS A 60 9.97 15.41 9.71
N ALA A 61 9.31 15.70 8.58
CA ALA A 61 7.85 15.65 8.48
C ALA A 61 7.42 14.30 7.90
N SER A 62 6.49 13.63 8.57
CA SER A 62 5.91 12.38 8.12
C SER A 62 4.39 12.46 8.01
N PHE A 63 3.83 11.74 7.05
CA PHE A 63 2.40 11.65 6.81
C PHE A 63 2.02 10.19 6.60
N THR A 64 0.98 9.74 7.29
CA THR A 64 0.45 8.38 7.13
C THR A 64 -0.89 8.44 6.42
N PHE A 65 -1.00 7.76 5.28
CA PHE A 65 -2.21 7.69 4.48
C PHE A 65 -2.80 6.27 4.47
N GLY A 66 -4.13 6.17 4.56
CA GLY A 66 -4.89 4.99 4.16
C GLY A 66 -5.32 5.17 2.70
N ILE A 67 -5.05 4.16 1.87
CA ILE A 67 -5.36 4.16 0.45
C ILE A 67 -6.16 2.90 0.14
N GLU A 68 -7.32 3.05 -0.50
CA GLU A 68 -8.23 1.96 -0.88
C GLU A 68 -8.71 2.14 -2.32
N GLY A 69 -9.18 1.05 -2.93
CA GLY A 69 -9.72 1.08 -4.29
C GLY A 69 -8.66 1.30 -5.37
N VAL A 70 -7.46 0.80 -5.13
CA VAL A 70 -6.33 0.89 -6.06
C VAL A 70 -5.90 -0.48 -6.56
N SER A 71 -5.33 -0.54 -7.76
CA SER A 71 -4.89 -1.78 -8.37
C SER A 71 -3.51 -2.24 -7.89
N ARG A 72 -3.20 -3.50 -8.04
CA ARG A 72 -1.84 -4.05 -7.88
C ARG A 72 -0.83 -3.39 -8.83
N THR A 73 -1.28 -2.91 -9.99
CA THR A 73 -0.43 -2.12 -10.89
C THR A 73 0.06 -0.84 -10.22
N LEU A 74 -0.84 -0.09 -9.55
CA LEU A 74 -0.44 1.09 -8.79
C LEU A 74 0.50 0.72 -7.65
N LEU A 75 0.19 -0.34 -6.90
CA LEU A 75 1.03 -0.81 -5.82
C LEU A 75 2.46 -1.07 -6.27
N ALA A 76 2.64 -1.75 -7.40
CA ALA A 76 3.97 -2.05 -7.95
C ALA A 76 4.78 -0.79 -8.33
N GLN A 77 4.10 0.34 -8.56
CA GLN A 77 4.74 1.63 -8.84
C GLN A 77 4.99 2.42 -7.56
N ILE A 78 3.99 2.56 -6.69
CA ILE A 78 4.10 3.40 -5.49
C ILE A 78 5.15 2.86 -4.50
N THR A 79 5.28 1.54 -4.38
CA THR A 79 6.27 0.91 -3.50
C THR A 79 7.73 1.09 -3.95
N ARG A 80 7.97 1.69 -5.11
CA ARG A 80 9.31 2.07 -5.57
C ARG A 80 9.84 3.35 -4.94
N HIS A 81 9.00 4.13 -4.29
CA HIS A 81 9.44 5.32 -3.55
C HIS A 81 10.26 4.90 -2.33
N ARG A 82 11.45 5.51 -2.16
CA ARG A 82 12.43 5.08 -1.16
C ARG A 82 12.17 5.64 0.23
N ILE A 83 11.69 6.89 0.31
CA ILE A 83 11.43 7.57 1.58
C ILE A 83 9.95 7.37 1.92
N ALA A 84 9.55 6.10 2.00
CA ALA A 84 8.23 5.68 2.37
C ALA A 84 8.23 4.24 2.88
N SER A 85 7.32 3.92 3.79
CA SER A 85 7.06 2.56 4.26
C SER A 85 5.63 2.17 3.89
N PHE A 86 5.44 0.93 3.49
CA PHE A 86 4.16 0.44 2.99
C PHE A 86 3.69 -0.78 3.76
N SER A 87 2.44 -0.75 4.21
CA SER A 87 1.70 -1.91 4.70
C SER A 87 0.59 -2.22 3.70
N VAL A 88 0.60 -3.42 3.14
CA VAL A 88 -0.30 -3.81 2.05
C VAL A 88 -1.08 -5.05 2.43
N GLN A 89 -2.37 -5.10 2.07
CA GLN A 89 -3.19 -6.28 2.27
C GLN A 89 -2.57 -7.50 1.56
N SER A 90 -2.35 -8.56 2.34
CA SER A 90 -1.67 -9.75 1.84
C SER A 90 -2.66 -10.72 1.19
N GLN A 91 -2.44 -11.01 -0.09
CA GLN A 91 -3.18 -12.05 -0.82
C GLN A 91 -2.88 -13.48 -0.35
N ARG A 92 -1.93 -13.68 0.56
CA ARG A 92 -1.66 -14.99 1.19
C ARG A 92 -2.62 -15.28 2.34
N TYR A 93 -3.02 -14.24 3.07
CA TYR A 93 -3.86 -14.36 4.26
C TYR A 93 -5.31 -14.00 4.01
N VAL A 94 -5.57 -13.14 3.04
CA VAL A 94 -6.92 -12.73 2.66
C VAL A 94 -7.28 -13.42 1.37
N ARG A 95 -8.24 -14.35 1.45
CA ARG A 95 -8.82 -15.01 0.28
C ARG A 95 -9.71 -14.01 -0.45
N LEU A 96 -9.61 -13.98 -1.77
CA LEU A 96 -10.39 -13.08 -2.61
C LEU A 96 -11.72 -13.73 -3.03
N ASP A 97 -12.58 -14.01 -2.04
CA ASP A 97 -13.94 -14.53 -2.30
C ASP A 97 -14.83 -13.46 -2.95
N ASP A 98 -14.63 -12.19 -2.60
CA ASP A 98 -15.20 -11.03 -3.26
C ASP A 98 -14.13 -10.39 -4.16
N PHE A 99 -14.03 -10.90 -5.38
CA PHE A 99 -13.02 -10.50 -6.35
C PHE A 99 -13.30 -9.08 -6.88
N ARG A 100 -12.65 -8.09 -6.26
CA ARG A 100 -12.74 -6.69 -6.69
C ARG A 100 -11.55 -6.32 -7.57
N TYR A 101 -11.80 -5.48 -8.56
CA TYR A 101 -10.80 -4.99 -9.50
C TYR A 101 -11.04 -3.53 -9.89
N VAL A 102 -9.99 -2.88 -10.34
CA VAL A 102 -10.02 -1.49 -10.80
C VAL A 102 -10.03 -1.48 -12.32
N ILE A 103 -11.02 -0.82 -12.92
CA ILE A 103 -11.08 -0.59 -14.36
C ILE A 103 -10.32 0.71 -14.67
N PRO A 104 -9.27 0.67 -15.49
CA PRO A 104 -8.59 1.89 -15.93
C PRO A 104 -9.53 2.82 -16.71
N PRO A 105 -9.44 4.16 -16.52
CA PRO A 105 -10.34 5.11 -17.19
C PRO A 105 -10.37 4.98 -18.72
N GLU A 106 -9.24 4.70 -19.35
CA GLU A 106 -9.16 4.52 -20.81
C GLU A 106 -9.92 3.26 -21.29
N ILE A 107 -9.93 2.21 -20.49
CA ILE A 107 -10.73 1.00 -20.77
C ILE A 107 -12.20 1.30 -20.53
N GLU A 108 -12.51 2.03 -19.47
CA GLU A 108 -13.89 2.38 -19.13
C GLU A 108 -14.55 3.27 -20.18
N ALA A 109 -13.77 4.13 -20.84
CA ALA A 109 -14.25 5.05 -21.88
C ALA A 109 -14.67 4.35 -23.20
N ILE A 110 -14.21 3.11 -23.44
CA ILE A 110 -14.48 2.37 -24.67
C ILE A 110 -15.37 1.17 -24.34
N PRO A 111 -16.67 1.17 -24.73
CA PRO A 111 -17.63 0.14 -24.32
C PRO A 111 -17.20 -1.29 -24.63
N GLU A 112 -16.65 -1.55 -25.82
CA GLU A 112 -16.17 -2.89 -26.23
C GLU A 112 -14.95 -3.32 -25.43
N ALA A 113 -14.01 -2.41 -25.13
CA ALA A 113 -12.87 -2.70 -24.30
C ALA A 113 -13.28 -2.96 -22.85
N LYS A 114 -14.23 -2.20 -22.32
CA LYS A 114 -14.80 -2.42 -20.98
C LYS A 114 -15.48 -3.77 -20.87
N ALA A 115 -16.29 -4.17 -21.88
CA ALA A 115 -16.94 -5.46 -21.88
C ALA A 115 -15.94 -6.62 -21.88
N ALA A 116 -14.95 -6.59 -22.77
CA ALA A 116 -13.90 -7.59 -22.83
C ALA A 116 -13.05 -7.67 -21.55
N PHE A 117 -12.76 -6.50 -20.93
CA PHE A 117 -12.05 -6.44 -19.67
C PHE A 117 -12.85 -7.09 -18.53
N ILE A 118 -14.14 -6.79 -18.39
CA ILE A 118 -15.02 -7.39 -17.37
C ILE A 118 -15.11 -8.90 -17.56
N GLU A 119 -15.28 -9.38 -18.80
CA GLU A 119 -15.29 -10.81 -19.11
C GLU A 119 -14.00 -11.48 -18.65
N SER A 120 -12.84 -10.91 -18.96
CA SER A 120 -11.54 -11.41 -18.51
C SER A 120 -11.43 -11.48 -16.98
N MET A 121 -11.85 -10.42 -16.28
CA MET A 121 -11.81 -10.38 -14.80
C MET A 121 -12.71 -11.45 -14.17
N ASN A 122 -13.90 -11.66 -14.72
CA ASN A 122 -14.81 -12.70 -14.26
C ASN A 122 -14.23 -14.12 -14.47
N GLU A 123 -13.57 -14.34 -15.59
CA GLU A 123 -12.89 -15.60 -15.88
C GLU A 123 -11.71 -15.83 -14.94
N ASP A 124 -10.88 -14.81 -14.69
CA ASP A 124 -9.75 -14.91 -13.79
C ASP A 124 -10.20 -15.16 -12.33
N ALA A 125 -11.29 -14.53 -11.88
CA ALA A 125 -11.91 -14.81 -10.60
C ALA A 125 -12.32 -16.29 -10.48
N ARG A 126 -13.00 -16.82 -11.48
CA ARG A 126 -13.44 -18.22 -11.52
C ARG A 126 -12.24 -19.18 -11.48
N ARG A 127 -11.22 -18.91 -12.29
CA ARG A 127 -9.99 -19.72 -12.34
C ARG A 127 -9.24 -19.71 -11.03
N TYR A 128 -9.15 -18.54 -10.37
CA TYR A 128 -8.53 -18.41 -9.07
C TYR A 128 -9.23 -19.29 -8.03
N LEU A 129 -10.56 -19.20 -7.91
CA LEU A 129 -11.32 -19.96 -6.92
C LEU A 129 -11.24 -21.49 -7.19
N ASP A 130 -11.32 -21.91 -8.45
CA ASP A 130 -11.15 -23.32 -8.83
C ASP A 130 -9.75 -23.84 -8.47
N LEU A 131 -8.71 -23.02 -8.72
CA LEU A 131 -7.33 -23.38 -8.38
C LEU A 131 -7.11 -23.46 -6.86
N VAL A 132 -7.65 -22.50 -6.10
CA VAL A 132 -7.61 -22.52 -4.62
C VAL A 132 -8.20 -23.83 -4.11
N GLN A 133 -9.38 -24.21 -4.58
CA GLN A 133 -10.05 -25.44 -4.13
C GLN A 133 -9.22 -26.69 -4.43
N LYS A 134 -8.71 -26.81 -5.64
CA LYS A 134 -7.88 -27.96 -6.05
C LYS A 134 -6.58 -28.05 -5.25
N LEU A 135 -5.93 -26.93 -5.01
CA LEU A 135 -4.70 -26.87 -4.20
C LEU A 135 -5.00 -27.19 -2.73
N GLU A 136 -6.09 -26.65 -2.17
CA GLU A 136 -6.49 -26.92 -0.78
C GLU A 136 -6.77 -28.41 -0.56
N ASP A 137 -7.51 -29.05 -1.49
CA ASP A 137 -7.81 -30.48 -1.41
C ASP A 137 -6.54 -31.33 -1.55
N GLY A 138 -5.68 -31.02 -2.54
CA GLY A 138 -4.42 -31.73 -2.76
C GLY A 138 -3.44 -31.61 -1.59
N HIS A 139 -3.26 -30.39 -1.04
CA HIS A 139 -2.41 -30.17 0.13
C HIS A 139 -2.97 -30.85 1.40
N THR A 140 -4.30 -30.82 1.58
CA THR A 140 -4.95 -31.50 2.70
C THR A 140 -4.70 -33.00 2.63
N ALA A 141 -4.95 -33.63 1.47
CA ALA A 141 -4.71 -35.06 1.28
C ALA A 141 -3.24 -35.44 1.57
N ARG A 142 -2.30 -34.66 1.08
CA ARG A 142 -0.87 -34.89 1.37
C ARG A 142 -0.56 -34.80 2.86
N LEU A 143 -1.00 -33.77 3.55
CA LEU A 143 -0.74 -33.58 4.99
C LEU A 143 -1.41 -34.65 5.84
N MET A 144 -2.57 -35.14 5.44
CA MET A 144 -3.22 -36.26 6.12
C MET A 144 -2.42 -37.57 5.92
N ALA A 145 -1.88 -37.81 4.72
CA ALA A 145 -1.00 -38.95 4.47
C ALA A 145 0.31 -38.91 5.28
N GLU A 146 0.76 -37.68 5.63
CA GLU A 146 1.90 -37.44 6.54
C GLU A 146 1.52 -37.58 8.04
N GLY A 147 0.25 -37.90 8.35
CA GLY A 147 -0.22 -38.18 9.71
C GLY A 147 -0.86 -37.00 10.43
N LEU A 148 -1.11 -35.86 9.77
CA LEU A 148 -1.83 -34.74 10.39
C LEU A 148 -3.34 -35.05 10.48
N PRO A 149 -4.00 -34.69 11.61
CA PRO A 149 -5.45 -34.71 11.70
C PRO A 149 -6.10 -33.79 10.65
N GLU A 150 -7.21 -34.17 10.06
CA GLU A 150 -7.89 -33.46 8.96
C GLU A 150 -8.07 -31.97 9.24
N LYS A 151 -8.59 -31.60 10.43
CA LYS A 151 -8.79 -30.19 10.82
C LYS A 151 -7.50 -29.35 10.77
N GLN A 152 -6.38 -29.93 11.19
CA GLN A 152 -5.08 -29.27 11.13
C GLN A 152 -4.52 -29.21 9.71
N ALA A 153 -4.71 -30.29 8.95
CA ALA A 153 -4.32 -30.35 7.55
C ALA A 153 -5.05 -29.28 6.72
N ARG A 154 -6.37 -29.16 6.85
CA ARG A 154 -7.16 -28.10 6.17
C ARG A 154 -6.72 -26.69 6.54
N ALA A 155 -6.51 -26.41 7.83
CA ALA A 155 -6.08 -25.08 8.29
C ALA A 155 -4.70 -24.66 7.71
N LYS A 156 -3.77 -25.60 7.55
CA LYS A 156 -2.47 -25.36 6.93
C LYS A 156 -2.58 -25.24 5.40
N SER A 157 -3.43 -26.05 4.79
CA SER A 157 -3.60 -26.09 3.33
C SER A 157 -4.20 -24.81 2.78
N SER A 158 -5.16 -24.21 3.44
CA SER A 158 -5.86 -23.00 2.99
C SER A 158 -4.90 -21.83 2.74
N LYS A 159 -3.97 -21.57 3.67
CA LYS A 159 -2.96 -20.52 3.48
C LYS A 159 -2.05 -20.79 2.29
N GLN A 160 -1.56 -22.03 2.15
CA GLN A 160 -0.66 -22.42 1.08
C GLN A 160 -1.40 -22.39 -0.27
N ALA A 161 -2.66 -22.84 -0.31
CA ALA A 161 -3.47 -22.78 -1.52
C ALA A 161 -3.68 -21.36 -2.02
N ASN A 162 -3.99 -20.40 -1.12
CA ASN A 162 -4.09 -18.98 -1.48
C ASN A 162 -2.76 -18.42 -1.99
N GLU A 163 -1.64 -18.80 -1.35
CA GLU A 163 -0.29 -18.34 -1.73
C GLU A 163 0.09 -18.80 -3.14
N ASP A 164 -0.26 -20.02 -3.50
CA ASP A 164 0.05 -20.58 -4.81
C ASP A 164 -0.97 -20.12 -5.88
N ALA A 165 -2.26 -20.11 -5.55
CA ALA A 165 -3.30 -19.71 -6.49
C ALA A 165 -3.22 -18.23 -6.92
N ARG A 166 -2.72 -17.34 -6.07
CA ARG A 166 -2.62 -15.91 -6.38
C ARG A 166 -1.78 -15.58 -7.63
N PHE A 167 -0.98 -16.54 -8.13
CA PHE A 167 -0.19 -16.35 -9.34
C PHE A 167 -1.03 -16.14 -10.60
N VAL A 168 -2.30 -16.55 -10.59
CA VAL A 168 -3.23 -16.30 -11.70
C VAL A 168 -4.04 -15.00 -11.54
N LEU A 169 -3.84 -14.26 -10.44
CA LEU A 169 -4.57 -13.02 -10.22
C LEU A 169 -4.01 -11.88 -11.11
N PRO A 170 -4.89 -11.14 -11.79
CA PRO A 170 -4.48 -10.04 -12.64
C PRO A 170 -3.99 -8.82 -11.82
N ASN A 171 -3.17 -7.99 -12.44
CA ASN A 171 -2.70 -6.74 -11.85
C ASN A 171 -3.82 -5.71 -11.60
N ALA A 172 -4.98 -5.93 -12.16
CA ALA A 172 -6.17 -5.12 -11.93
C ALA A 172 -6.81 -5.35 -10.55
N CYS A 173 -6.48 -6.45 -9.86
CA CYS A 173 -7.00 -6.72 -8.52
C CYS A 173 -6.86 -5.50 -7.61
N GLU A 174 -7.94 -5.19 -6.89
CA GLU A 174 -7.95 -4.16 -5.85
C GLU A 174 -7.08 -4.59 -4.66
N THR A 175 -6.46 -3.60 -4.04
CA THR A 175 -5.62 -3.78 -2.85
C THR A 175 -5.75 -2.57 -1.93
#